data_e3248540001d7fb6cb8bd8956eaab7fb
#
_entry.id   e3248540001d7fb6cb8bd8956eaab7fb
#
_cell.length_a   1.000
_cell.length_b   1.000
_cell.length_c   1.000
_cell.angle_alpha   90.00
_cell.angle_beta   90.00
_cell.angle_gamma   90.00
#
_symmetry.space_group_name_H-M   'P 1'
#
loop_
_entity.id
_entity.type
_entity.pdbx_description
1 polymer ?
#
loop_
_entity_poly.entity_id
_entity_poly.type
_entity_poly.pdbx_seq_one_letter_code
_entity_poly.pdbx_strand_id
1 'polypeptide(L)'
;MFAMTDQLSPSSAARIPERPSLEGLEEKWAQVWREQGTYAFDRERALAGPREDVFSIDTPPPTASGSLHMGHVFSYTHTDCMARYQRMIGKNVFYPIGWDDNGLPTEKRVQNYYGVRGDATLHHEPDFEPPFRGDARSTKAADEMP
;
A
#
# COMPACT_ATOMS: atom_id res chain seq x y z
N MET A 1 49.28 -28.71 -12.26
CA MET A 1 48.00 -29.05 -12.92
C MET A 1 47.07 -29.58 -11.84
N PHE A 2 46.39 -28.67 -11.16
CA PHE A 2 45.46 -29.03 -10.11
C PHE A 2 44.05 -28.68 -10.61
N ALA A 3 43.25 -29.71 -10.79
CA ALA A 3 41.83 -29.58 -11.12
C ALA A 3 41.08 -29.29 -9.82
N MET A 4 40.58 -28.07 -9.63
CA MET A 4 39.57 -27.74 -8.65
C MET A 4 38.21 -28.21 -9.19
N THR A 5 37.75 -29.35 -8.72
CA THR A 5 36.36 -29.78 -8.89
C THR A 5 35.53 -28.93 -7.95
N ASP A 6 34.85 -27.95 -8.52
CA ASP A 6 33.84 -27.15 -7.86
C ASP A 6 32.64 -28.06 -7.53
N GLN A 7 32.53 -28.43 -6.26
CA GLN A 7 31.39 -29.18 -5.73
C GLN A 7 30.22 -28.19 -5.58
N LEU A 8 29.44 -28.03 -6.63
CA LEU A 8 28.12 -27.40 -6.53
C LEU A 8 27.27 -28.20 -5.57
N SER A 9 27.04 -27.67 -4.38
CA SER A 9 26.08 -28.19 -3.43
C SER A 9 24.72 -28.34 -4.13
N PRO A 10 24.00 -29.46 -3.97
CA PRO A 10 22.69 -29.60 -4.58
C PRO A 10 21.79 -28.48 -4.07
N SER A 11 21.38 -27.60 -4.95
CA SER A 11 20.33 -26.61 -4.72
C SER A 11 19.17 -27.33 -4.04
N SER A 12 18.76 -26.87 -2.87
CA SER A 12 17.57 -27.38 -2.23
C SER A 12 16.39 -27.12 -3.18
N ALA A 13 15.96 -28.14 -3.88
CA ALA A 13 14.85 -28.04 -4.79
C ALA A 13 13.66 -27.46 -4.02
N ALA A 14 13.14 -26.34 -4.48
CA ALA A 14 11.98 -25.69 -3.87
C ALA A 14 10.84 -26.70 -3.84
N ARG A 15 10.49 -27.17 -2.64
CA ARG A 15 9.38 -28.11 -2.47
C ARG A 15 8.08 -27.35 -2.69
N ILE A 16 7.40 -27.65 -3.78
CA ILE A 16 6.04 -27.18 -3.99
C ILE A 16 5.16 -27.82 -2.91
N PRO A 17 4.44 -27.03 -2.10
CA PRO A 17 3.58 -27.59 -1.06
C PRO A 17 2.48 -28.42 -1.71
N GLU A 18 2.12 -29.54 -1.09
CA GLU A 18 1.08 -30.48 -1.56
C GLU A 18 -0.30 -29.80 -1.66
N ARG A 19 -0.53 -28.81 -0.78
CA ARG A 19 -1.72 -27.96 -0.83
C ARG A 19 -1.28 -26.49 -0.75
N PRO A 20 -1.42 -25.71 -1.82
CA PRO A 20 -1.13 -24.29 -1.78
C PRO A 20 -2.11 -23.60 -0.82
N SER A 21 -1.60 -22.76 0.07
CA SER A 21 -2.38 -21.91 0.96
C SER A 21 -2.01 -20.46 0.73
N LEU A 22 -2.99 -19.56 0.80
CA LEU A 22 -2.76 -18.10 0.79
C LEU A 22 -2.53 -17.56 2.20
N GLU A 23 -2.80 -18.37 3.24
CA GLU A 23 -2.66 -17.95 4.62
C GLU A 23 -1.21 -17.60 4.95
N GLY A 24 -1.02 -16.41 5.50
CA GLY A 24 0.30 -15.89 5.89
C GLY A 24 1.20 -15.44 4.74
N LEU A 25 0.78 -15.57 3.47
CA LEU A 25 1.59 -15.12 2.33
C LEU A 25 1.71 -13.59 2.27
N GLU A 26 0.66 -12.87 2.58
CA GLU A 26 0.65 -11.41 2.53
C GLU A 26 1.63 -10.83 3.54
N GLU A 27 1.58 -11.29 4.79
CA GLU A 27 2.47 -10.84 5.86
C GLU A 27 3.93 -11.16 5.52
N LYS A 28 4.18 -12.40 5.08
CA LYS A 28 5.52 -12.84 4.70
C LYS A 28 6.11 -11.97 3.60
N TRP A 29 5.38 -11.79 2.50
CA TRP A 29 5.91 -11.05 1.37
C TRP A 29 5.93 -9.55 1.62
N ALA A 30 4.99 -8.99 2.37
CA ALA A 30 5.03 -7.60 2.78
C ALA A 30 6.30 -7.27 3.60
N GLN A 31 6.69 -8.18 4.48
CA GLN A 31 7.93 -8.05 5.23
C GLN A 31 9.16 -8.12 4.32
N VAL A 32 9.28 -9.16 3.49
CA VAL A 32 10.40 -9.36 2.56
C VAL A 32 10.57 -8.15 1.64
N TRP A 33 9.49 -7.67 1.03
CA TRP A 33 9.53 -6.52 0.13
C TRP A 33 9.96 -5.23 0.84
N ARG A 34 9.56 -5.06 2.10
CA ARG A 34 9.97 -3.91 2.92
C ARG A 34 11.46 -3.96 3.25
N GLU A 35 11.95 -5.12 3.68
CA GLU A 35 13.35 -5.33 4.04
C GLU A 35 14.29 -5.20 2.82
N GLN A 36 13.86 -5.70 1.68
CA GLN A 36 14.63 -5.64 0.44
C GLN A 36 14.45 -4.33 -0.34
N GLY A 37 13.51 -3.47 0.05
CA GLY A 37 13.18 -2.26 -0.70
C GLY A 37 12.67 -2.53 -2.12
N THR A 38 12.03 -3.69 -2.34
CA THR A 38 11.65 -4.17 -3.69
C THR A 38 10.84 -3.16 -4.50
N TYR A 39 10.01 -2.37 -3.82
CA TYR A 39 9.17 -1.34 -4.44
C TYR A 39 9.63 0.09 -4.17
N ALA A 40 10.78 0.26 -3.51
CA ALA A 40 11.33 1.58 -3.26
C ALA A 40 11.75 2.26 -4.58
N PHE A 41 11.45 3.55 -4.68
CA PHE A 41 11.92 4.37 -5.79
C PHE A 41 13.32 4.89 -5.45
N ASP A 42 14.28 4.60 -6.32
CA ASP A 42 15.63 5.10 -6.19
C ASP A 42 15.73 6.52 -6.78
N ARG A 43 15.65 7.51 -5.90
CA ARG A 43 15.70 8.91 -6.28
C ARG A 43 17.09 9.32 -6.80
N GLU A 44 18.17 8.80 -6.24
CA GLU A 44 19.52 9.14 -6.65
C GLU A 44 19.81 8.62 -8.06
N ARG A 45 19.45 7.38 -8.33
CA ARG A 45 19.50 6.80 -9.67
C ARG A 45 18.65 7.59 -10.67
N ALA A 46 17.47 8.04 -10.28
CA ALA A 46 16.58 8.80 -11.15
C ALA A 46 17.15 10.18 -11.51
N LEU A 47 17.88 10.82 -10.60
CA LEU A 47 18.50 12.12 -10.83
C LEU A 47 19.83 12.02 -11.62
N ALA A 48 20.54 10.93 -11.47
CA ALA A 48 21.84 10.71 -12.13
C ALA A 48 21.70 10.08 -13.52
N GLY A 49 20.59 9.37 -13.79
CA GLY A 49 20.37 8.62 -15.03
C GLY A 49 19.52 9.34 -16.06
N PRO A 50 19.35 8.75 -17.23
CA PRO A 50 18.49 9.30 -18.28
C PRO A 50 17.01 9.19 -17.90
N ARG A 51 16.21 10.15 -18.39
CA ARG A 51 14.76 10.22 -18.09
C ARG A 51 14.00 8.96 -18.51
N GLU A 52 14.42 8.33 -19.58
CA GLU A 52 13.84 7.09 -20.12
C GLU A 52 13.96 5.90 -19.19
N ASP A 53 14.87 5.92 -18.22
CA ASP A 53 15.00 4.86 -17.22
C ASP A 53 13.98 4.96 -16.09
N VAL A 54 13.26 6.07 -16.01
CA VAL A 54 12.21 6.28 -15.01
C VAL A 54 10.85 6.05 -15.65
N PHE A 55 10.05 5.21 -15.01
CA PHE A 55 8.65 5.00 -15.36
C PHE A 55 7.75 5.44 -14.21
N SER A 56 6.83 6.35 -14.47
CA SER A 56 5.90 6.87 -13.46
C SER A 56 4.48 6.38 -13.74
N ILE A 57 3.79 5.98 -12.67
CA ILE A 57 2.36 5.67 -12.70
C ILE A 57 1.66 6.65 -11.76
N ASP A 58 0.60 7.24 -12.27
CA ASP A 58 -0.31 8.06 -11.50
C ASP A 58 -1.69 7.41 -11.49
N THR A 59 -2.22 7.18 -10.28
CA THR A 59 -3.55 6.59 -10.09
C THR A 59 -4.33 7.43 -9.08
N PRO A 60 -5.65 7.59 -9.30
CA PRO A 60 -6.49 8.24 -8.30
C PRO A 60 -6.38 7.54 -6.95
N PRO A 61 -6.21 8.28 -5.86
CA PRO A 61 -6.15 7.69 -4.52
C PRO A 61 -7.52 7.15 -4.11
N PRO A 62 -7.58 6.04 -3.37
CA PRO A 62 -8.83 5.56 -2.80
C PRO A 62 -9.29 6.50 -1.68
N THR A 63 -10.61 6.58 -1.49
CA THR A 63 -11.18 7.38 -0.41
C THR A 63 -10.87 6.76 0.96
N ALA A 64 -10.48 7.60 1.91
CA ALA A 64 -10.17 7.15 3.27
C ALA A 64 -11.42 6.66 4.04
N SER A 65 -12.60 7.09 3.62
CA SER A 65 -13.88 6.80 4.29
C SER A 65 -14.55 5.50 3.88
N GLY A 66 -14.09 4.84 2.83
CA GLY A 66 -14.74 3.66 2.26
C GLY A 66 -13.87 2.40 2.28
N SER A 67 -14.52 1.24 2.14
CA SER A 67 -13.82 -0.01 1.87
C SER A 67 -13.46 -0.09 0.38
N LEU A 68 -12.37 -0.79 0.08
CA LEU A 68 -12.02 -1.12 -1.29
C LEU A 68 -13.12 -1.99 -1.90
N HIS A 69 -13.43 -1.74 -3.15
CA HIS A 69 -14.44 -2.51 -3.92
C HIS A 69 -13.84 -3.02 -5.23
N MET A 70 -14.61 -3.81 -5.97
CA MET A 70 -14.13 -4.44 -7.21
C MET A 70 -13.58 -3.46 -8.24
N GLY A 71 -14.06 -2.21 -8.28
CA GLY A 71 -13.50 -1.16 -9.13
C GLY A 71 -12.05 -0.83 -8.78
N HIS A 72 -11.71 -0.77 -7.50
CA HIS A 72 -10.33 -0.59 -7.04
C HIS A 72 -9.46 -1.79 -7.40
N VAL A 73 -9.95 -3.02 -7.16
CA VAL A 73 -9.24 -4.24 -7.55
C VAL A 73 -8.92 -4.24 -9.03
N PHE A 74 -9.90 -3.91 -9.87
CA PHE A 74 -9.74 -3.82 -11.31
C PHE A 74 -8.67 -2.79 -11.71
N SER A 75 -8.78 -1.57 -11.23
CA SER A 75 -7.86 -0.49 -11.57
C SER A 75 -6.43 -0.75 -11.09
N TYR A 76 -6.28 -1.14 -9.82
CA TYR A 76 -4.95 -1.34 -9.24
C TYR A 76 -4.26 -2.60 -9.76
N THR A 77 -5.00 -3.65 -10.13
CA THR A 77 -4.40 -4.82 -10.77
C THR A 77 -3.74 -4.48 -12.09
N HIS A 78 -4.38 -3.67 -12.92
CA HIS A 78 -3.80 -3.23 -14.19
C HIS A 78 -2.51 -2.44 -13.98
N THR A 79 -2.54 -1.46 -13.09
CA THR A 79 -1.36 -0.62 -12.82
C THR A 79 -0.25 -1.40 -12.12
N ASP A 80 -0.57 -2.36 -11.26
CA ASP A 80 0.42 -3.23 -10.63
C ASP A 80 1.10 -4.16 -11.66
N CYS A 81 0.35 -4.71 -12.60
CA CYS A 81 0.93 -5.48 -13.70
C CYS A 81 1.91 -4.64 -14.53
N MET A 82 1.55 -3.40 -14.87
CA MET A 82 2.45 -2.49 -15.58
C MET A 82 3.70 -2.17 -14.74
N ALA A 83 3.53 -1.86 -13.45
CA ALA A 83 4.63 -1.55 -12.56
C ALA A 83 5.62 -2.72 -12.45
N ARG A 84 5.11 -3.94 -12.28
CA ARG A 84 5.93 -5.15 -12.21
C ARG A 84 6.68 -5.38 -13.51
N TYR A 85 6.01 -5.29 -14.64
CA TYR A 85 6.65 -5.43 -15.95
C TYR A 85 7.78 -4.41 -16.13
N GLN A 86 7.54 -3.15 -15.83
CA GLN A 86 8.56 -2.11 -15.96
C GLN A 86 9.77 -2.36 -15.05
N ARG A 87 9.55 -2.87 -13.83
CA ARG A 87 10.66 -3.28 -12.96
C ARG A 87 11.44 -4.47 -13.54
N MET A 88 10.74 -5.46 -14.11
CA MET A 88 11.37 -6.64 -14.71
C MET A 88 12.29 -6.27 -15.86
N ILE A 89 11.96 -5.24 -16.64
CA ILE A 89 12.83 -4.72 -17.72
C ILE A 89 13.85 -3.68 -17.25
N GLY A 90 14.00 -3.50 -15.93
CA GLY A 90 15.06 -2.69 -15.32
C GLY A 90 14.74 -1.21 -15.11
N LYS A 91 13.49 -0.77 -15.33
CA LYS A 91 13.09 0.61 -15.05
C LYS A 91 13.06 0.91 -13.55
N ASN A 92 13.38 2.14 -13.21
CA ASN A 92 13.17 2.70 -11.89
C ASN A 92 11.72 3.22 -11.83
N VAL A 93 10.85 2.50 -11.12
CA VAL A 93 9.41 2.75 -11.15
C VAL A 93 8.98 3.63 -9.99
N PHE A 94 8.45 4.81 -10.32
CA PHE A 94 7.79 5.69 -9.38
C PHE A 94 6.28 5.46 -9.40
N TYR A 95 5.79 4.79 -8.37
CA TYR A 95 4.36 4.47 -8.23
C TYR A 95 3.91 4.78 -6.80
N PRO A 96 3.72 6.07 -6.48
CA PRO A 96 3.22 6.48 -5.17
C PRO A 96 1.74 6.14 -5.05
N ILE A 97 1.32 5.82 -3.83
CA ILE A 97 -0.10 5.71 -3.47
C ILE A 97 -0.40 6.75 -2.39
N GLY A 98 -1.58 7.34 -2.48
CA GLY A 98 -2.11 8.27 -1.49
C GLY A 98 -3.49 7.85 -1.03
N TRP A 99 -4.12 8.69 -0.21
CA TRP A 99 -5.48 8.55 0.23
C TRP A 99 -6.24 9.84 -0.07
N ASP A 100 -7.46 9.70 -0.59
CA ASP A 100 -8.38 10.83 -0.72
C ASP A 100 -9.13 10.99 0.61
N ASP A 101 -8.74 11.97 1.38
CA ASP A 101 -9.32 12.32 2.68
C ASP A 101 -10.33 13.46 2.61
N ASN A 102 -10.60 13.98 1.42
CA ASN A 102 -11.53 15.07 1.19
C ASN A 102 -12.97 14.59 0.97
N GLY A 103 -13.87 15.55 1.09
CA GLY A 103 -15.26 15.41 0.73
C GLY A 103 -16.17 15.06 1.89
N LEU A 104 -17.45 15.39 1.71
CA LEU A 104 -18.50 15.26 2.70
C LEU A 104 -18.68 13.84 3.28
N PRO A 105 -18.53 12.75 2.50
CA PRO A 105 -18.61 11.40 3.06
C PRO A 105 -17.53 11.11 4.09
N THR A 106 -16.30 11.54 3.83
CA THR A 106 -15.17 11.36 4.74
C THR A 106 -15.35 12.21 6.00
N GLU A 107 -15.73 13.48 5.82
CA GLU A 107 -16.04 14.38 6.95
C GLU A 107 -17.13 13.80 7.86
N LYS A 108 -18.25 13.37 7.28
CA LYS A 108 -19.35 12.74 8.06
C LYS A 108 -18.88 11.49 8.80
N ARG A 109 -18.05 10.68 8.18
CA ARG A 109 -17.52 9.48 8.83
C ARG A 109 -16.63 9.82 10.01
N VAL A 110 -15.76 10.82 9.87
CA VAL A 110 -14.90 11.30 10.97
C VAL A 110 -15.76 11.88 12.11
N GLN A 111 -16.74 12.71 11.76
CA GLN A 111 -17.65 13.28 12.75
C GLN A 111 -18.39 12.19 13.55
N ASN A 112 -18.88 11.18 12.85
CA ASN A 112 -19.58 10.06 13.49
C ASN A 112 -18.64 9.18 14.30
N TYR A 113 -17.45 8.91 13.80
CA TYR A 113 -16.46 8.05 14.47
C TYR A 113 -15.97 8.65 15.78
N TYR A 114 -15.75 9.96 15.80
CA TYR A 114 -15.22 10.68 16.96
C TYR A 114 -16.30 11.41 17.79
N GLY A 115 -17.55 11.45 17.35
CA GLY A 115 -18.61 12.18 18.03
C GLY A 115 -18.42 13.69 18.02
N VAL A 116 -17.82 14.21 16.95
CA VAL A 116 -17.47 15.62 16.81
C VAL A 116 -18.21 16.27 15.64
N ARG A 117 -18.23 17.58 15.59
CA ARG A 117 -18.67 18.36 14.44
C ARG A 117 -17.58 19.36 14.07
N GLY A 118 -17.27 19.44 12.77
CA GLY A 118 -16.38 20.48 12.27
C GLY A 118 -17.03 21.86 12.42
N ASP A 119 -16.33 22.79 13.01
CA ASP A 119 -16.72 24.20 13.11
C ASP A 119 -15.54 25.08 12.71
N ALA A 120 -15.67 25.73 11.55
CA ALA A 120 -14.62 26.58 11.00
C ALA A 120 -14.34 27.85 11.81
N THR A 121 -15.19 28.16 12.79
CA THR A 121 -15.01 29.31 13.67
C THR A 121 -14.12 29.03 14.89
N LEU A 122 -13.91 27.75 15.18
CA LEU A 122 -13.05 27.33 16.29
C LEU A 122 -11.58 27.31 15.87
N HIS A 123 -10.71 27.66 16.81
CA HIS A 123 -9.28 27.51 16.61
C HIS A 123 -8.87 26.04 16.76
N HIS A 124 -7.79 25.68 16.05
CA HIS A 124 -7.20 24.36 16.21
C HIS A 124 -6.69 24.17 17.64
N GLU A 125 -7.10 23.09 18.26
CA GLU A 125 -6.71 22.66 19.61
C GLU A 125 -5.85 21.40 19.51
N PRO A 126 -4.51 21.48 19.63
CA PRO A 126 -3.61 20.36 19.41
C PRO A 126 -3.86 19.16 20.34
N ASP A 127 -4.29 19.44 21.56
CA ASP A 127 -4.51 18.43 22.62
C ASP A 127 -5.98 18.02 22.76
N PHE A 128 -6.79 18.30 21.73
CA PHE A 128 -8.21 17.93 21.74
C PHE A 128 -8.39 16.42 21.82
N GLU A 129 -9.06 15.97 22.85
CA GLU A 129 -9.49 14.58 22.98
C GLU A 129 -10.95 14.43 22.54
N PRO A 130 -11.22 13.62 21.50
CA PRO A 130 -12.59 13.41 21.06
C PRO A 130 -13.41 12.67 22.11
N PRO A 131 -14.71 13.03 22.29
CA PRO A 131 -15.57 12.42 23.30
C PRO A 131 -15.84 10.93 23.06
N PHE A 132 -15.63 10.47 21.84
CA PHE A 132 -15.85 9.09 21.45
C PHE A 132 -14.78 8.61 20.48
N ARG A 133 -14.41 7.32 20.59
CA ARG A 133 -13.61 6.60 19.59
C ARG A 133 -14.34 5.31 19.24
N GLY A 134 -15.00 5.31 18.10
CA GLY A 134 -15.67 4.12 17.58
C GLY A 134 -14.69 2.99 17.22
N ASP A 135 -15.20 1.77 17.16
CA ASP A 135 -14.44 0.66 16.59
C ASP A 135 -14.34 0.85 15.08
N ALA A 136 -13.11 0.85 14.55
CA ALA A 136 -12.83 0.99 13.13
C ALA A 136 -13.53 -0.09 12.26
N ARG A 137 -13.95 -1.20 12.87
CA ARG A 137 -14.65 -2.31 12.22
C ARG A 137 -16.17 -2.20 12.27
N SER A 138 -16.72 -1.28 13.06
CA SER A 138 -18.14 -1.14 13.24
C SER A 138 -18.71 -0.07 12.32
N THR A 139 -19.46 -0.50 11.32
CA THR A 139 -20.35 0.39 10.55
C THR A 139 -21.59 0.79 11.36
N LYS A 140 -21.87 0.09 12.46
CA LYS A 140 -23.03 0.34 13.32
C LYS A 140 -22.84 1.51 14.30
N ALA A 141 -21.62 1.85 14.64
CA ALA A 141 -21.36 2.98 15.54
C ALA A 141 -21.83 4.33 14.98
N ALA A 142 -22.01 4.42 13.66
CA ALA A 142 -22.53 5.62 13.01
C ALA A 142 -24.05 5.80 13.15
N ASP A 143 -24.78 4.71 13.40
CA ASP A 143 -26.24 4.71 13.47
C ASP A 143 -26.78 4.82 14.91
N GLU A 144 -25.91 4.64 15.91
CA GLU A 144 -26.30 4.60 17.34
C GLU A 144 -25.88 5.84 18.13
N MET A 145 -25.34 6.88 17.47
CA MET A 145 -25.03 8.13 18.17
C MET A 145 -26.24 9.05 18.24
N PRO A 146 -26.51 9.64 19.43
CA PRO A 146 -27.61 10.54 19.66
C PRO A 146 -27.58 11.83 18.85
#